data_9e031128683845fda8ee136a51c4e38f
#
_entry.id   9e031128683845fda8ee136a51c4e38f
#
_cell.length_a   1.000
_cell.length_b   1.000
_cell.length_c   1.000
_cell.angle_alpha   90.00
_cell.angle_beta   90.00
_cell.angle_gamma   90.00
#
_symmetry.space_group_name_H-M   'P 1'
#
loop_
_entity.id
_entity.type
_entity.pdbx_description
1 polymer ?
#
loop_
_entity_poly.entity_id
_entity_poly.type
_entity_poly.pdbx_seq_one_letter_code
_entity_poly.pdbx_strand_id
1 'polypeptide(L)'
;MTKRSTTDLTQWLAPFLARLGHKARRRMCPLYVEGLIGPGDRKSVEPMAARLAPGDYDQLHHFISSGVWDERSLEEELAIQADRLIGGAKTVLVIDDTALPKKGSHSVGVAPQYASALGKNANCQTLVSLTLARDELPIMIGLRLFLPENWIGDADRMAKAGVPEDCRAARTKPEIALAEIDRVLAADVRFGVVLADAGYGLSAPFRHGLDARGLTWAVGIPRHQKVYPCDVRLVFPIAGRGRPRKRHIPDQLSLSAEDMLETAKWRRLSWRKGTKGPLKAAFAAVRVRVADGRPQRIGDKGQQHMPGEEAWLVGERRNSGERKYYLANLPAEVDLKTLAATIKARWVCEQAHQQLKEELGLDHFEGRSWRGLHRHALMTMIAYAYLQSRRLAEASGGKKNRRRTAASKSAGDTPRRRRHSRPRAALQMPPLQTHAPKA
;
A
#
# COMPACT_ATOMS: atom_id res chain seq x y z
N MET A 1 -18.25 8.86 -22.41
CA MET A 1 -17.47 7.65 -22.78
C MET A 1 -17.80 7.23 -24.21
N THR A 2 -16.82 6.78 -25.00
CA THR A 2 -17.06 6.24 -26.35
C THR A 2 -17.68 4.84 -26.25
N LYS A 3 -18.47 4.40 -27.25
CA LYS A 3 -19.07 3.04 -27.30
C LYS A 3 -18.06 1.90 -27.02
N ARG A 4 -16.82 2.03 -27.47
CA ARG A 4 -15.73 1.07 -27.22
C ARG A 4 -15.33 1.01 -25.75
N SER A 5 -15.31 2.14 -25.04
CA SER A 5 -14.98 2.22 -23.62
C SER A 5 -16.05 1.56 -22.73
N THR A 6 -17.32 1.67 -23.10
CA THR A 6 -18.43 1.04 -22.38
C THR A 6 -18.41 -0.49 -22.51
N THR A 7 -18.14 -1.02 -23.72
CA THR A 7 -17.99 -2.47 -23.94
C THR A 7 -16.85 -3.05 -23.11
N ASP A 8 -15.70 -2.35 -23.04
CA ASP A 8 -14.55 -2.77 -22.27
C ASP A 8 -14.84 -2.81 -20.75
N LEU A 9 -15.58 -1.81 -20.23
CA LEU A 9 -15.98 -1.78 -18.82
C LEU A 9 -16.97 -2.90 -18.48
N THR A 10 -17.93 -3.15 -19.34
CA THR A 10 -18.90 -4.25 -19.16
C THR A 10 -18.19 -5.60 -19.12
N GLN A 11 -17.24 -5.82 -20.01
CA GLN A 11 -16.43 -7.04 -20.02
C GLN A 11 -15.58 -7.18 -18.75
N TRP A 12 -14.96 -6.09 -18.29
CA TRP A 12 -14.19 -6.06 -17.04
C TRP A 12 -15.05 -6.40 -15.82
N LEU A 13 -16.27 -5.88 -15.76
CA LEU A 13 -17.16 -6.08 -14.63
C LEU A 13 -17.86 -7.45 -14.61
N ALA A 14 -17.86 -8.20 -15.73
CA ALA A 14 -18.59 -9.46 -15.85
C ALA A 14 -18.32 -10.46 -14.69
N PRO A 15 -17.07 -10.74 -14.25
CA PRO A 15 -16.80 -11.65 -13.14
C PRO A 15 -17.34 -11.12 -11.79
N PHE A 16 -17.30 -9.81 -11.56
CA PHE A 16 -17.88 -9.19 -10.37
C PHE A 16 -19.41 -9.28 -10.37
N LEU A 17 -20.05 -9.05 -11.52
CA LEU A 17 -21.49 -9.14 -11.66
C LEU A 17 -22.00 -10.57 -11.46
N ALA A 18 -21.22 -11.58 -11.85
CA ALA A 18 -21.56 -12.98 -11.60
C ALA A 18 -21.69 -13.30 -10.09
N ARG A 19 -20.95 -12.60 -9.23
CA ARG A 19 -21.00 -12.74 -7.78
C ARG A 19 -22.13 -11.94 -7.10
N LEU A 20 -22.83 -11.08 -7.85
CA LEU A 20 -23.99 -10.33 -7.40
C LEU A 20 -25.28 -11.08 -7.77
N GLY A 21 -25.90 -11.78 -6.83
CA GLY A 21 -27.00 -12.69 -7.06
C GLY A 21 -28.30 -12.08 -7.63
N HIS A 22 -28.59 -10.77 -7.42
CA HIS A 22 -29.86 -10.14 -7.77
C HIS A 22 -29.75 -9.15 -8.94
N LYS A 23 -30.76 -9.15 -9.85
CA LYS A 23 -30.77 -8.30 -11.05
C LYS A 23 -30.56 -6.80 -10.78
N ALA A 24 -31.17 -6.27 -9.71
CA ALA A 24 -31.03 -4.85 -9.37
C ALA A 24 -29.57 -4.51 -8.99
N ARG A 25 -28.87 -5.39 -8.26
CA ARG A 25 -27.48 -5.19 -7.89
C ARG A 25 -26.57 -5.25 -9.10
N ARG A 26 -26.82 -6.20 -10.01
CA ARG A 26 -26.09 -6.30 -11.30
C ARG A 26 -26.29 -5.07 -12.18
N ARG A 27 -27.45 -4.38 -12.05
CA ARG A 27 -27.73 -3.11 -12.74
C ARG A 27 -27.01 -1.93 -12.06
N MET A 28 -27.04 -1.84 -10.73
CA MET A 28 -26.48 -0.69 -10.00
C MET A 28 -24.95 -0.68 -9.93
N CYS A 29 -24.30 -1.85 -9.87
CA CYS A 29 -22.86 -1.95 -9.80
C CYS A 29 -22.13 -1.26 -10.97
N PRO A 30 -22.44 -1.54 -12.26
CA PRO A 30 -21.83 -0.83 -13.38
C PRO A 30 -22.08 0.67 -13.36
N LEU A 31 -23.29 1.11 -13.02
CA LEU A 31 -23.62 2.53 -12.90
C LEU A 31 -22.80 3.23 -11.84
N TYR A 32 -22.59 2.57 -10.70
CA TYR A 32 -21.75 3.12 -9.63
C TYR A 32 -20.28 3.25 -10.07
N VAL A 33 -19.71 2.20 -10.66
CA VAL A 33 -18.31 2.21 -11.15
C VAL A 33 -18.15 3.23 -12.29
N GLU A 34 -19.11 3.33 -13.21
CA GLU A 34 -19.13 4.33 -14.28
C GLU A 34 -19.21 5.75 -13.70
N GLY A 35 -19.98 5.94 -12.62
CA GLY A 35 -20.08 7.17 -11.87
C GLY A 35 -18.76 7.62 -11.27
N LEU A 36 -17.98 6.70 -10.73
CA LEU A 36 -16.65 6.97 -10.19
C LEU A 36 -15.63 7.34 -11.28
N ILE A 37 -15.65 6.64 -12.41
CA ILE A 37 -14.70 6.85 -13.53
C ILE A 37 -15.08 8.09 -14.36
N GLY A 38 -16.37 8.36 -14.50
CA GLY A 38 -16.90 9.39 -15.37
C GLY A 38 -16.51 10.82 -14.95
N PRO A 39 -16.85 11.82 -15.75
CA PRO A 39 -16.56 13.22 -15.45
C PRO A 39 -17.34 13.71 -14.22
N GLY A 40 -16.95 14.85 -13.67
CA GLY A 40 -17.55 15.51 -12.51
C GLY A 40 -16.67 15.46 -11.27
N ASP A 41 -16.58 16.61 -10.60
CA ASP A 41 -15.67 16.82 -9.47
C ASP A 41 -16.13 16.10 -8.21
N ARG A 42 -17.45 15.84 -8.07
CA ARG A 42 -18.03 15.17 -6.92
C ARG A 42 -18.51 13.75 -7.29
N LYS A 43 -18.04 12.75 -6.55
CA LYS A 43 -18.34 11.33 -6.75
C LYS A 43 -19.22 10.76 -5.62
N SER A 44 -20.04 11.59 -4.97
CA SER A 44 -21.09 11.10 -4.07
C SER A 44 -22.30 10.59 -4.84
N VAL A 45 -23.18 9.83 -4.18
CA VAL A 45 -24.28 9.11 -4.85
C VAL A 45 -25.20 10.04 -5.63
N GLU A 46 -25.56 11.19 -5.08
CA GLU A 46 -26.52 12.13 -5.67
C GLU A 46 -26.03 12.67 -7.03
N PRO A 47 -24.84 13.28 -7.18
CA PRO A 47 -24.35 13.75 -8.48
C PRO A 47 -24.14 12.62 -9.48
N MET A 48 -23.76 11.42 -9.01
CA MET A 48 -23.62 10.26 -9.90
C MET A 48 -24.97 9.79 -10.44
N ALA A 49 -25.99 9.69 -9.57
CA ALA A 49 -27.36 9.30 -9.97
C ALA A 49 -27.98 10.32 -10.92
N ALA A 50 -27.86 11.61 -10.62
CA ALA A 50 -28.38 12.67 -11.49
C ALA A 50 -27.81 12.60 -12.91
N ARG A 51 -26.56 12.17 -13.06
CA ARG A 51 -25.87 12.08 -14.36
C ARG A 51 -26.14 10.79 -15.12
N LEU A 52 -26.15 9.64 -14.42
CA LEU A 52 -26.14 8.31 -15.05
C LEU A 52 -27.44 7.53 -14.92
N ALA A 53 -28.22 7.82 -13.90
CA ALA A 53 -29.44 7.09 -13.55
C ALA A 53 -30.50 8.05 -13.01
N PRO A 54 -30.97 9.03 -13.82
CA PRO A 54 -32.04 9.95 -13.40
C PRO A 54 -33.28 9.14 -12.98
N GLY A 55 -33.79 9.38 -11.77
CA GLY A 55 -34.92 8.62 -11.18
C GLY A 55 -34.53 7.34 -10.44
N ASP A 56 -33.29 6.89 -10.45
CA ASP A 56 -32.83 5.68 -9.75
C ASP A 56 -31.95 6.00 -8.52
N TYR A 57 -31.97 7.23 -7.99
CA TYR A 57 -31.17 7.64 -6.83
C TYR A 57 -31.30 6.67 -5.65
N ASP A 58 -32.53 6.34 -5.27
CA ASP A 58 -32.78 5.45 -4.13
C ASP A 58 -32.20 4.05 -4.34
N GLN A 59 -32.26 3.51 -5.56
CA GLN A 59 -31.68 2.21 -5.87
C GLN A 59 -30.16 2.24 -5.82
N LEU A 60 -29.54 3.31 -6.34
CA LEU A 60 -28.08 3.48 -6.31
C LEU A 60 -27.59 3.71 -4.88
N HIS A 61 -28.31 4.53 -4.10
CA HIS A 61 -28.05 4.75 -2.69
C HIS A 61 -28.22 3.45 -1.88
N HIS A 62 -29.32 2.71 -2.07
CA HIS A 62 -29.57 1.43 -1.42
C HIS A 62 -28.47 0.40 -1.72
N PHE A 63 -27.97 0.34 -2.96
CA PHE A 63 -26.91 -0.57 -3.35
C PHE A 63 -25.66 -0.42 -2.48
N ILE A 64 -25.26 0.79 -2.14
CA ILE A 64 -24.10 1.07 -1.29
C ILE A 64 -24.43 1.01 0.20
N SER A 65 -25.54 1.62 0.64
CA SER A 65 -25.81 1.83 2.06
C SER A 65 -26.35 0.60 2.78
N SER A 66 -27.36 -0.05 2.22
CA SER A 66 -28.17 -1.06 2.93
C SER A 66 -28.49 -2.32 2.12
N GLY A 67 -28.19 -2.37 0.83
CA GLY A 67 -28.42 -3.55 0.00
C GLY A 67 -27.81 -4.82 0.60
N VAL A 68 -28.48 -5.95 0.48
CA VAL A 68 -28.01 -7.24 1.05
C VAL A 68 -27.11 -7.94 0.04
N TRP A 69 -25.81 -7.69 0.06
CA TRP A 69 -24.81 -8.40 -0.74
C TRP A 69 -23.48 -8.50 0.01
N ASP A 70 -22.74 -9.55 -0.28
CA ASP A 70 -21.49 -9.86 0.39
C ASP A 70 -20.31 -9.16 -0.31
N GLU A 71 -19.63 -8.29 0.42
CA GLU A 71 -18.47 -7.56 -0.04
C GLU A 71 -17.25 -8.50 -0.24
N ARG A 72 -17.14 -9.53 0.59
CA ARG A 72 -15.99 -10.45 0.59
C ARG A 72 -15.82 -11.16 -0.75
N SER A 73 -16.94 -11.57 -1.36
CA SER A 73 -16.89 -12.24 -2.67
C SER A 73 -16.36 -11.33 -3.79
N LEU A 74 -16.67 -10.02 -3.74
CA LEU A 74 -16.15 -9.06 -4.72
C LEU A 74 -14.70 -8.67 -4.42
N GLU A 75 -14.30 -8.61 -3.14
CA GLU A 75 -12.90 -8.41 -2.74
C GLU A 75 -12.00 -9.55 -3.18
N GLU A 76 -12.47 -10.78 -3.04
CA GLU A 76 -11.78 -11.96 -3.56
C GLU A 76 -11.61 -11.89 -5.09
N GLU A 77 -12.68 -11.55 -5.81
CA GLU A 77 -12.60 -11.37 -7.27
C GLU A 77 -11.63 -10.26 -7.64
N LEU A 78 -11.61 -9.13 -6.91
CA LEU A 78 -10.66 -8.05 -7.14
C LEU A 78 -9.22 -8.53 -6.95
N ALA A 79 -8.95 -9.32 -5.90
CA ALA A 79 -7.64 -9.91 -5.65
C ALA A 79 -7.20 -10.84 -6.79
N ILE A 80 -8.11 -11.72 -7.26
CA ILE A 80 -7.87 -12.61 -8.42
C ILE A 80 -7.59 -11.80 -9.70
N GLN A 81 -8.36 -10.75 -9.99
CA GLN A 81 -8.14 -9.92 -11.17
C GLN A 81 -6.82 -9.14 -11.07
N ALA A 82 -6.45 -8.66 -9.88
CA ALA A 82 -5.17 -8.00 -9.65
C ALA A 82 -3.99 -8.97 -9.87
N ASP A 83 -4.09 -10.21 -9.37
CA ASP A 83 -3.08 -11.24 -9.60
C ASP A 83 -2.93 -11.56 -11.09
N ARG A 84 -4.04 -11.72 -11.83
CA ARG A 84 -4.01 -11.95 -13.30
C ARG A 84 -3.31 -10.83 -14.05
N LEU A 85 -3.45 -9.58 -13.61
CA LEU A 85 -2.85 -8.42 -14.25
C LEU A 85 -1.35 -8.29 -13.95
N ILE A 86 -0.98 -8.41 -12.70
CA ILE A 86 0.39 -8.09 -12.24
C ILE A 86 1.00 -9.08 -11.25
N GLY A 87 0.32 -10.16 -10.87
CA GLY A 87 0.83 -11.13 -9.90
C GLY A 87 2.15 -11.78 -10.32
N GLY A 88 2.94 -12.20 -9.34
CA GLY A 88 4.20 -12.95 -9.53
C GLY A 88 5.35 -12.49 -8.66
N ALA A 89 6.49 -13.17 -8.74
CA ALA A 89 7.66 -12.96 -7.87
C ALA A 89 8.29 -11.55 -7.93
N LYS A 90 8.06 -10.79 -9.00
CA LYS A 90 8.53 -9.40 -9.13
C LYS A 90 7.54 -8.37 -8.61
N THR A 91 6.38 -8.81 -8.16
CA THR A 91 5.33 -7.95 -7.62
C THR A 91 5.56 -7.75 -6.13
N VAL A 92 5.33 -6.56 -5.64
CA VAL A 92 5.39 -6.24 -4.20
C VAL A 92 3.98 -6.03 -3.66
N LEU A 93 3.76 -6.44 -2.41
CA LEU A 93 2.57 -6.09 -1.64
C LEU A 93 2.92 -4.95 -0.68
N VAL A 94 2.36 -3.78 -0.89
CA VAL A 94 2.63 -2.59 -0.08
C VAL A 94 1.52 -2.40 0.95
N ILE A 95 1.91 -2.31 2.22
CA ILE A 95 1.04 -1.98 3.36
C ILE A 95 1.29 -0.53 3.73
N ASP A 96 0.22 0.24 3.83
CA ASP A 96 0.27 1.67 4.20
C ASP A 96 -1.08 2.12 4.79
N ASP A 97 -1.19 3.39 5.16
CA ASP A 97 -2.41 4.01 5.63
C ASP A 97 -2.88 5.12 4.69
N THR A 98 -4.19 5.30 4.59
CA THR A 98 -4.75 6.51 3.98
C THR A 98 -5.80 7.13 4.91
N ALA A 99 -5.69 8.45 5.11
CA ALA A 99 -6.65 9.21 5.90
C ALA A 99 -7.69 9.87 4.99
N LEU A 100 -8.95 9.81 5.42
CA LEU A 100 -10.10 10.48 4.79
C LEU A 100 -10.60 11.56 5.76
N PRO A 101 -10.25 12.85 5.56
CA PRO A 101 -10.70 13.94 6.41
C PRO A 101 -12.22 14.07 6.43
N LYS A 102 -12.79 14.34 7.61
CA LYS A 102 -14.23 14.53 7.81
C LYS A 102 -14.50 15.75 8.68
N LYS A 103 -15.55 16.49 8.34
CA LYS A 103 -15.95 17.68 9.13
C LYS A 103 -16.74 17.30 10.39
N GLY A 104 -17.57 16.25 10.32
CA GLY A 104 -18.45 15.84 11.41
C GLY A 104 -17.87 14.71 12.27
N SER A 105 -18.56 14.39 13.37
CA SER A 105 -18.18 13.39 14.35
C SER A 105 -18.93 12.05 14.22
N HIS A 106 -19.87 11.94 13.26
CA HIS A 106 -20.78 10.78 13.18
C HIS A 106 -20.35 9.68 12.20
N SER A 107 -19.39 9.95 11.30
CA SER A 107 -18.89 8.93 10.37
C SER A 107 -18.18 7.83 11.15
N VAL A 108 -18.41 6.56 10.79
CA VAL A 108 -17.78 5.42 11.46
C VAL A 108 -16.25 5.54 11.52
N GLY A 109 -15.66 5.31 12.69
CA GLY A 109 -14.19 5.36 12.89
C GLY A 109 -13.58 6.76 12.85
N VAL A 110 -14.38 7.82 12.77
CA VAL A 110 -13.87 9.19 12.76
C VAL A 110 -13.36 9.60 14.15
N ALA A 111 -12.14 10.14 14.18
CA ALA A 111 -11.50 10.70 15.37
C ALA A 111 -10.35 11.64 14.95
N PRO A 112 -9.84 12.49 15.86
CA PRO A 112 -8.57 13.16 15.65
C PRO A 112 -7.44 12.14 15.53
N GLN A 113 -6.84 12.05 14.33
CA GLN A 113 -5.75 11.13 14.01
C GLN A 113 -4.73 11.85 13.12
N TYR A 114 -3.49 11.37 13.10
CA TYR A 114 -2.48 11.93 12.20
C TYR A 114 -2.84 11.61 10.74
N ALA A 115 -3.03 12.67 9.97
CA ALA A 115 -3.30 12.59 8.53
C ALA A 115 -2.03 12.96 7.77
N SER A 116 -1.30 11.98 7.26
CA SER A 116 -0.01 12.16 6.57
C SER A 116 -0.10 13.13 5.40
N ALA A 117 -1.20 13.08 4.63
CA ALA A 117 -1.44 14.00 3.51
C ALA A 117 -1.59 15.48 3.93
N LEU A 118 -1.97 15.72 5.20
CA LEU A 118 -2.10 17.07 5.77
C LEU A 118 -0.91 17.44 6.65
N GLY A 119 -0.01 16.51 6.96
CA GLY A 119 1.12 16.73 7.84
C GLY A 119 0.76 17.06 9.30
N LYS A 120 -0.49 16.82 9.72
CA LYS A 120 -1.00 17.19 11.06
C LYS A 120 -2.11 16.25 11.53
N ASN A 121 -2.44 16.36 12.83
CA ASN A 121 -3.64 15.72 13.36
C ASN A 121 -4.89 16.41 12.78
N ALA A 122 -5.80 15.60 12.27
CA ALA A 122 -7.08 16.04 11.71
C ALA A 122 -8.19 15.06 12.09
N ASN A 123 -9.42 15.54 12.10
CA ASN A 123 -10.59 14.69 12.26
C ASN A 123 -10.77 13.86 10.98
N CYS A 124 -10.46 12.57 11.04
CA CYS A 124 -10.45 11.71 9.86
C CYS A 124 -10.79 10.25 10.19
N GLN A 125 -11.14 9.52 9.15
CA GLN A 125 -11.16 8.06 9.13
C GLN A 125 -9.82 7.59 8.59
N THR A 126 -9.19 6.58 9.20
CA THR A 126 -7.95 5.99 8.69
C THR A 126 -8.20 4.59 8.19
N LEU A 127 -7.81 4.33 6.96
CA LEU A 127 -7.92 3.02 6.33
C LEU A 127 -6.54 2.40 6.19
N VAL A 128 -6.36 1.19 6.69
CA VAL A 128 -5.21 0.32 6.38
C VAL A 128 -5.38 -0.16 4.94
N SER A 129 -4.37 0.04 4.12
CA SER A 129 -4.41 -0.24 2.68
C SER A 129 -3.43 -1.34 2.27
N LEU A 130 -3.85 -2.18 1.33
CA LEU A 130 -3.03 -3.16 0.65
C LEU A 130 -2.98 -2.85 -0.84
N THR A 131 -1.78 -2.60 -1.35
CA THR A 131 -1.54 -2.30 -2.76
C THR A 131 -0.62 -3.34 -3.37
N LEU A 132 -1.12 -4.10 -4.34
CA LEU A 132 -0.29 -4.95 -5.17
C LEU A 132 0.37 -4.08 -6.24
N ALA A 133 1.69 -4.15 -6.39
CA ALA A 133 2.38 -3.28 -7.35
C ALA A 133 3.50 -4.00 -8.09
N ARG A 134 3.60 -3.76 -9.39
CA ARG A 134 4.70 -4.22 -10.24
C ARG A 134 5.21 -3.07 -11.09
N ASP A 135 6.51 -2.78 -10.97
CA ASP A 135 7.14 -1.60 -11.57
C ASP A 135 6.44 -0.31 -11.06
N GLU A 136 5.82 0.45 -11.94
CA GLU A 136 5.11 1.70 -11.61
C GLU A 136 3.58 1.55 -11.66
N LEU A 137 3.08 0.33 -11.67
CA LEU A 137 1.65 0.04 -11.78
C LEU A 137 1.11 -0.52 -10.47
N PRO A 138 0.41 0.29 -9.66
CA PRO A 138 -0.26 -0.14 -8.45
C PRO A 138 -1.71 -0.57 -8.72
N ILE A 139 -2.17 -1.61 -8.00
CA ILE A 139 -3.58 -2.00 -7.91
C ILE A 139 -3.93 -2.14 -6.43
N MET A 140 -4.85 -1.31 -5.95
CA MET A 140 -5.35 -1.38 -4.58
C MET A 140 -6.28 -2.59 -4.44
N ILE A 141 -5.99 -3.48 -3.48
CA ILE A 141 -6.73 -4.73 -3.26
C ILE A 141 -7.31 -4.89 -1.86
N GLY A 142 -7.07 -3.92 -0.99
CA GLY A 142 -7.61 -3.90 0.36
C GLY A 142 -7.63 -2.50 0.95
N LEU A 143 -8.75 -2.16 1.61
CA LEU A 143 -8.94 -0.95 2.40
C LEU A 143 -9.79 -1.32 3.61
N ARG A 144 -9.21 -1.28 4.82
CA ARG A 144 -9.88 -1.63 6.08
C ARG A 144 -9.86 -0.47 7.05
N LEU A 145 -11.04 -0.13 7.56
CA LEU A 145 -11.17 0.93 8.53
C LEU A 145 -10.52 0.54 9.87
N PHE A 146 -9.63 1.37 10.35
CA PHE A 146 -9.12 1.32 11.72
C PHE A 146 -10.14 2.00 12.66
N LEU A 147 -10.49 1.32 13.75
CA LEU A 147 -11.33 1.88 14.81
C LEU A 147 -10.46 2.40 15.95
N PRO A 148 -10.44 3.72 16.20
CA PRO A 148 -9.74 4.30 17.35
C PRO A 148 -10.38 3.91 18.68
N GLU A 149 -9.64 4.08 19.77
CA GLU A 149 -10.05 3.70 21.12
C GLU A 149 -11.39 4.31 21.56
N ASN A 150 -11.65 5.56 21.20
CA ASN A 150 -12.91 6.25 21.48
C ASN A 150 -14.14 5.68 20.74
N TRP A 151 -13.94 4.82 19.75
CA TRP A 151 -14.97 4.02 19.11
C TRP A 151 -15.12 2.67 19.79
N ILE A 152 -14.03 2.00 20.12
CA ILE A 152 -14.04 0.68 20.77
C ILE A 152 -14.72 0.73 22.14
N GLY A 153 -14.55 1.85 22.87
CA GLY A 153 -15.22 2.06 24.17
C GLY A 153 -16.70 2.39 24.12
N ASP A 154 -17.31 2.54 22.90
CA ASP A 154 -18.72 2.94 22.72
C ASP A 154 -19.48 1.89 21.90
N ALA A 155 -20.01 0.88 22.59
CA ALA A 155 -20.73 -0.25 21.96
C ALA A 155 -21.98 0.20 21.19
N ASP A 156 -22.73 1.17 21.72
CA ASP A 156 -23.96 1.67 21.09
C ASP A 156 -23.65 2.42 19.80
N ARG A 157 -22.59 3.22 19.83
CA ARG A 157 -22.11 3.94 18.65
C ARG A 157 -21.65 2.98 17.55
N MET A 158 -20.91 1.92 17.91
CA MET A 158 -20.50 0.87 16.97
C MET A 158 -21.71 0.13 16.38
N ALA A 159 -22.68 -0.25 17.22
CA ALA A 159 -23.91 -0.90 16.78
C ALA A 159 -24.72 -0.02 15.83
N LYS A 160 -24.90 1.26 16.17
CA LYS A 160 -25.59 2.25 15.31
C LYS A 160 -24.90 2.48 13.97
N ALA A 161 -23.57 2.43 13.94
CA ALA A 161 -22.81 2.51 12.70
C ALA A 161 -22.77 1.19 11.90
N GLY A 162 -23.33 0.11 12.44
CA GLY A 162 -23.37 -1.21 11.82
C GLY A 162 -22.00 -1.88 11.74
N VAL A 163 -21.14 -1.65 12.75
CA VAL A 163 -19.86 -2.35 12.86
C VAL A 163 -20.12 -3.83 13.14
N PRO A 164 -19.62 -4.79 12.32
CA PRO A 164 -19.78 -6.21 12.57
C PRO A 164 -19.19 -6.63 13.93
N GLU A 165 -19.75 -7.63 14.57
CA GLU A 165 -19.32 -8.06 15.91
C GLU A 165 -17.87 -8.51 15.95
N ASP A 166 -17.41 -9.23 14.94
CA ASP A 166 -16.04 -9.68 14.75
C ASP A 166 -15.03 -8.54 14.54
N CYS A 167 -15.52 -7.33 14.22
CA CYS A 167 -14.72 -6.12 14.02
C CYS A 167 -14.77 -5.14 15.21
N ARG A 168 -15.52 -5.44 16.29
CA ARG A 168 -15.67 -4.54 17.46
C ARG A 168 -14.52 -4.65 18.47
N ALA A 169 -13.72 -5.70 18.42
CA ALA A 169 -12.55 -5.82 19.28
C ALA A 169 -11.46 -4.79 18.92
N ALA A 170 -10.72 -4.33 19.93
CA ALA A 170 -9.58 -3.46 19.72
C ALA A 170 -8.52 -4.18 18.87
N ARG A 171 -8.14 -3.57 17.77
CA ARG A 171 -7.09 -4.08 16.86
C ARG A 171 -6.18 -2.93 16.45
N THR A 172 -4.90 -3.17 16.52
CA THR A 172 -3.89 -2.25 15.98
C THR A 172 -3.89 -2.31 14.44
N LYS A 173 -3.38 -1.27 13.80
CA LYS A 173 -3.22 -1.27 12.33
C LYS A 173 -2.33 -2.41 11.84
N PRO A 174 -1.20 -2.78 12.51
CA PRO A 174 -0.43 -3.97 12.16
C PRO A 174 -1.22 -5.27 12.23
N GLU A 175 -2.09 -5.48 13.21
CA GLU A 175 -2.95 -6.66 13.30
C GLU A 175 -4.00 -6.69 12.19
N ILE A 176 -4.58 -5.54 11.83
CA ILE A 176 -5.47 -5.42 10.68
C ILE A 176 -4.72 -5.78 9.38
N ALA A 177 -3.51 -5.27 9.22
CA ALA A 177 -2.67 -5.54 8.05
C ALA A 177 -2.33 -7.04 7.92
N LEU A 178 -1.97 -7.73 9.02
CA LEU A 178 -1.70 -9.17 9.01
C LEU A 178 -2.95 -9.98 8.61
N ALA A 179 -4.13 -9.63 9.13
CA ALA A 179 -5.38 -10.29 8.75
C ALA A 179 -5.74 -10.07 7.26
N GLU A 180 -5.46 -8.89 6.73
CA GLU A 180 -5.66 -8.63 5.30
C GLU A 180 -4.62 -9.34 4.42
N ILE A 181 -3.37 -9.51 4.89
CA ILE A 181 -2.37 -10.35 4.22
C ILE A 181 -2.87 -11.80 4.18
N ASP A 182 -3.42 -12.34 5.27
CA ASP A 182 -4.01 -13.68 5.30
C ASP A 182 -5.13 -13.84 4.27
N ARG A 183 -6.00 -12.82 4.13
CA ARG A 183 -7.05 -12.81 3.11
C ARG A 183 -6.48 -12.85 1.69
N VAL A 184 -5.41 -12.10 1.44
CA VAL A 184 -4.73 -12.03 0.14
C VAL A 184 -4.04 -13.37 -0.19
N LEU A 185 -3.39 -13.99 0.80
CA LEU A 185 -2.77 -15.31 0.65
C LEU A 185 -3.83 -16.40 0.41
N ALA A 186 -4.96 -16.36 1.11
CA ALA A 186 -6.06 -17.30 0.91
C ALA A 186 -6.71 -17.19 -0.48
N ALA A 187 -6.57 -16.05 -1.16
CA ALA A 187 -6.97 -15.85 -2.55
C ALA A 187 -5.87 -16.20 -3.57
N ASP A 188 -4.80 -16.86 -3.16
CA ASP A 188 -3.66 -17.30 -3.99
C ASP A 188 -2.99 -16.14 -4.77
N VAL A 189 -3.02 -14.92 -4.23
CA VAL A 189 -2.37 -13.77 -4.88
C VAL A 189 -0.86 -13.87 -4.76
N ARG A 190 -0.17 -13.80 -5.89
CA ARG A 190 1.28 -13.99 -5.99
C ARG A 190 2.03 -12.66 -5.89
N PHE A 191 2.94 -12.58 -4.92
CA PHE A 191 3.88 -11.47 -4.76
C PHE A 191 5.21 -11.97 -4.19
N GLY A 192 6.30 -11.21 -4.37
CA GLY A 192 7.63 -11.59 -3.91
C GLY A 192 8.04 -10.96 -2.59
N VAL A 193 7.57 -9.76 -2.27
CA VAL A 193 8.02 -9.00 -1.09
C VAL A 193 6.88 -8.16 -0.52
N VAL A 194 6.77 -8.14 0.81
CA VAL A 194 5.90 -7.21 1.56
C VAL A 194 6.68 -5.96 1.92
N LEU A 195 6.12 -4.79 1.64
CA LEU A 195 6.70 -3.50 1.99
C LEU A 195 5.77 -2.75 2.93
N ALA A 196 6.33 -2.11 3.96
CA ALA A 196 5.56 -1.27 4.86
C ALA A 196 6.39 -0.06 5.35
N ASP A 197 5.71 0.94 5.87
CA ASP A 197 6.37 2.11 6.44
C ASP A 197 6.85 1.88 7.88
N ALA A 198 7.40 2.94 8.52
CA ALA A 198 7.93 2.85 9.88
C ALA A 198 6.83 2.69 10.95
N GLY A 199 5.59 3.06 10.66
CA GLY A 199 4.46 2.84 11.55
C GLY A 199 4.17 1.36 11.76
N TYR A 200 4.32 0.56 10.71
CA TYR A 200 4.20 -0.90 10.77
C TYR A 200 5.52 -1.56 11.19
N GLY A 201 6.63 -1.12 10.61
CA GLY A 201 7.93 -1.75 10.83
C GLY A 201 8.49 -1.60 12.26
N LEU A 202 8.02 -0.63 13.04
CA LEU A 202 8.32 -0.52 14.48
C LEU A 202 7.76 -1.69 15.28
N SER A 203 6.63 -2.28 14.86
CA SER A 203 5.97 -3.38 15.54
C SER A 203 6.75 -4.69 15.35
N ALA A 204 7.39 -5.19 16.40
CA ALA A 204 8.02 -6.51 16.38
C ALA A 204 6.99 -7.64 16.10
N PRO A 205 5.77 -7.65 16.72
CA PRO A 205 4.74 -8.61 16.36
C PRO A 205 4.36 -8.61 14.88
N PHE A 206 4.39 -7.47 14.21
CA PHE A 206 4.13 -7.39 12.77
C PHE A 206 5.23 -8.10 11.95
N ARG A 207 6.51 -7.80 12.24
CA ARG A 207 7.64 -8.46 11.56
C ARG A 207 7.64 -9.97 11.80
N HIS A 208 7.48 -10.41 13.06
CA HIS A 208 7.36 -11.83 13.39
C HIS A 208 6.14 -12.47 12.73
N GLY A 209 5.04 -11.72 12.59
CA GLY A 209 3.85 -12.19 11.86
C GLY A 209 4.12 -12.41 10.37
N LEU A 210 4.95 -11.59 9.75
CA LEU A 210 5.40 -11.79 8.35
C LEU A 210 6.33 -13.01 8.25
N ASP A 211 7.29 -13.16 9.18
CA ASP A 211 8.21 -14.31 9.22
C ASP A 211 7.46 -15.63 9.42
N ALA A 212 6.47 -15.65 10.34
CA ALA A 212 5.63 -16.84 10.59
C ALA A 212 4.83 -17.30 9.36
N ARG A 213 4.60 -16.41 8.40
CA ARG A 213 3.96 -16.69 7.09
C ARG A 213 4.96 -17.04 6.00
N GLY A 214 6.26 -17.10 6.32
CA GLY A 214 7.32 -17.36 5.34
C GLY A 214 7.49 -16.25 4.30
N LEU A 215 7.08 -15.02 4.63
CA LEU A 215 7.10 -13.90 3.69
C LEU A 215 8.44 -13.17 3.70
N THR A 216 8.91 -12.82 2.52
CA THR A 216 10.01 -11.86 2.38
C THR A 216 9.45 -10.44 2.57
N TRP A 217 10.16 -9.61 3.35
CA TRP A 217 9.69 -8.27 3.65
C TRP A 217 10.82 -7.24 3.73
N ALA A 218 10.46 -5.95 3.53
CA ALA A 218 11.30 -4.81 3.84
C ALA A 218 10.43 -3.67 4.41
N VAL A 219 10.75 -3.23 5.63
CA VAL A 219 9.93 -2.27 6.39
C VAL A 219 10.75 -1.08 6.84
N GLY A 220 10.13 0.11 6.85
CA GLY A 220 10.71 1.29 7.49
C GLY A 220 10.82 1.08 9.01
N ILE A 221 11.82 1.72 9.63
CA ILE A 221 11.99 1.73 11.09
C ILE A 221 12.41 3.12 11.56
N PRO A 222 12.16 3.47 12.83
CA PRO A 222 12.70 4.68 13.41
C PRO A 222 14.22 4.56 13.67
N ARG A 223 14.93 5.68 13.71
CA ARG A 223 16.39 5.74 13.92
C ARG A 223 16.87 5.07 15.20
N HIS A 224 16.03 5.07 16.24
CA HIS A 224 16.34 4.52 17.56
C HIS A 224 16.03 3.02 17.70
N GLN A 225 15.51 2.34 16.64
CA GLN A 225 15.32 0.89 16.65
C GLN A 225 16.62 0.20 17.04
N LYS A 226 16.55 -0.67 18.05
CA LYS A 226 17.74 -1.38 18.55
C LYS A 226 18.03 -2.61 17.70
N VAL A 227 19.31 -2.82 17.45
CA VAL A 227 19.86 -3.96 16.71
C VAL A 227 21.19 -4.39 17.36
N TYR A 228 21.58 -5.62 17.15
CA TYR A 228 22.88 -6.17 17.56
C TYR A 228 23.75 -6.41 16.32
N PRO A 229 25.09 -6.37 16.44
CA PRO A 229 25.98 -6.91 15.43
C PRO A 229 25.66 -8.40 15.17
N CYS A 230 25.91 -8.90 13.95
CA CYS A 230 25.64 -10.29 13.60
C CYS A 230 26.46 -11.30 14.40
N ASP A 231 27.66 -10.93 14.82
CA ASP A 231 28.59 -11.75 15.59
C ASP A 231 28.28 -11.80 17.10
N VAL A 232 27.22 -11.13 17.57
CA VAL A 232 26.76 -11.18 18.95
C VAL A 232 26.52 -12.62 19.40
N ARG A 233 27.09 -12.99 20.55
CA ARG A 233 26.94 -14.32 21.15
C ARG A 233 26.14 -14.25 22.42
N LEU A 234 25.43 -15.32 22.72
CA LEU A 234 24.74 -15.48 23.99
C LEU A 234 25.66 -16.23 24.94
N VAL A 235 26.12 -15.55 25.99
CA VAL A 235 27.07 -16.07 26.98
C VAL A 235 26.42 -16.15 28.34
N PHE A 236 26.87 -17.10 29.19
CA PHE A 236 26.55 -17.06 30.62
C PHE A 236 27.39 -15.95 31.24
N PRO A 237 26.76 -15.01 31.98
CA PRO A 237 27.54 -14.05 32.74
C PRO A 237 28.41 -14.77 33.76
N ILE A 238 29.69 -14.43 33.79
CA ILE A 238 30.63 -14.93 34.81
C ILE A 238 30.07 -14.53 36.17
N ALA A 239 29.76 -15.52 37.01
CA ALA A 239 29.30 -15.28 38.36
C ALA A 239 30.46 -14.77 39.20
N GLY A 240 30.30 -13.57 39.77
CA GLY A 240 31.06 -13.19 40.96
C GLY A 240 30.65 -14.04 42.15
N ARG A 241 30.66 -13.51 43.36
CA ARG A 241 30.11 -14.20 44.55
C ARG A 241 28.58 -14.33 44.40
N GLY A 242 28.02 -15.54 44.57
CA GLY A 242 26.59 -15.80 44.59
C GLY A 242 26.13 -16.93 43.65
N ARG A 243 24.80 -17.15 43.59
CA ARG A 243 24.19 -18.23 42.75
C ARG A 243 24.49 -18.05 41.26
N PRO A 244 24.94 -19.07 40.53
CA PRO A 244 25.16 -18.98 39.08
C PRO A 244 23.92 -18.46 38.35
N ARG A 245 24.11 -17.54 37.42
CA ARG A 245 23.00 -17.05 36.58
C ARG A 245 22.58 -18.14 35.63
N LYS A 246 21.27 -18.39 35.53
CA LYS A 246 20.69 -19.46 34.68
C LYS A 246 20.32 -18.99 33.27
N ARG A 247 20.51 -17.72 32.95
CA ARG A 247 20.09 -17.14 31.68
C ARG A 247 21.28 -16.54 30.96
N HIS A 248 21.36 -16.85 29.65
CA HIS A 248 22.31 -16.24 28.74
C HIS A 248 22.03 -14.75 28.58
N ILE A 249 23.07 -13.98 28.36
CA ILE A 249 22.99 -12.55 27.97
C ILE A 249 23.82 -12.33 26.71
N PRO A 250 23.52 -11.31 25.90
CA PRO A 250 24.39 -10.90 24.80
C PRO A 250 25.75 -10.42 25.35
N ASP A 251 26.84 -10.84 24.70
CA ASP A 251 28.19 -10.37 25.01
C ASP A 251 28.46 -8.95 24.50
N GLN A 252 27.61 -8.45 23.59
CA GLN A 252 27.64 -7.10 23.03
C GLN A 252 26.36 -6.33 23.38
N LEU A 253 26.47 -5.00 23.38
CA LEU A 253 25.32 -4.13 23.58
C LEU A 253 24.53 -3.93 22.27
N SER A 254 23.21 -3.80 22.37
CA SER A 254 22.42 -3.33 21.26
C SER A 254 22.68 -1.85 20.97
N LEU A 255 22.85 -1.52 19.72
CA LEU A 255 23.01 -0.16 19.21
C LEU A 255 21.71 0.33 18.57
N SER A 256 21.56 1.64 18.41
CA SER A 256 20.49 2.15 17.56
C SER A 256 20.80 1.89 16.08
N ALA A 257 19.79 1.85 15.22
CA ALA A 257 19.98 1.74 13.78
C ALA A 257 20.87 2.87 13.22
N GLU A 258 20.74 4.08 13.80
CA GLU A 258 21.57 5.23 13.45
C GLU A 258 23.04 4.99 13.84
N ASP A 259 23.34 4.58 15.08
CA ASP A 259 24.70 4.32 15.56
C ASP A 259 25.34 3.15 14.81
N MET A 260 24.57 2.07 14.54
CA MET A 260 25.05 0.90 13.79
C MET A 260 25.52 1.27 12.37
N LEU A 261 24.89 2.26 11.73
CA LEU A 261 25.22 2.70 10.39
C LEU A 261 26.21 3.88 10.34
N GLU A 262 26.67 4.37 11.47
CA GLU A 262 27.59 5.51 11.52
C GLU A 262 28.92 5.20 10.81
N THR A 263 29.48 4.02 11.05
CA THR A 263 30.73 3.53 10.44
C THR A 263 30.53 2.81 9.12
N ALA A 264 29.27 2.66 8.66
CA ALA A 264 28.97 1.90 7.46
C ALA A 264 29.43 2.61 6.17
N LYS A 265 29.72 1.82 5.14
CA LYS A 265 30.16 2.32 3.83
C LYS A 265 28.98 2.81 3.00
N TRP A 266 28.82 4.12 2.89
CA TRP A 266 27.77 4.75 2.09
C TRP A 266 28.15 4.80 0.61
N ARG A 267 27.19 4.40 -0.26
CA ARG A 267 27.34 4.45 -1.72
C ARG A 267 26.19 5.21 -2.35
N ARG A 268 26.48 6.12 -3.28
CA ARG A 268 25.47 6.83 -4.06
C ARG A 268 24.94 5.93 -5.16
N LEU A 269 23.65 5.61 -5.14
CA LEU A 269 22.98 4.71 -6.07
C LEU A 269 21.81 5.39 -6.75
N SER A 270 21.53 4.96 -7.99
CA SER A 270 20.28 5.26 -8.67
C SER A 270 19.43 3.99 -8.66
N TRP A 271 18.25 4.07 -8.08
CA TRP A 271 17.33 2.94 -8.01
C TRP A 271 16.24 2.95 -9.10
N ARG A 272 16.00 4.13 -9.73
CA ARG A 272 14.98 4.28 -10.77
C ARG A 272 15.28 5.48 -11.67
N LYS A 273 14.80 5.42 -12.91
CA LYS A 273 14.76 6.57 -13.83
C LYS A 273 13.40 7.25 -13.69
N GLY A 274 13.37 8.44 -13.13
CA GLY A 274 12.16 9.27 -13.08
C GLY A 274 11.99 10.12 -14.35
N THR A 275 10.88 10.84 -14.46
CA THR A 275 10.59 11.74 -15.61
C THR A 275 11.62 12.87 -15.77
N LYS A 276 12.14 13.38 -14.65
CA LYS A 276 13.18 14.45 -14.62
C LYS A 276 14.61 13.92 -14.53
N GLY A 277 14.83 12.62 -14.71
CA GLY A 277 16.15 11.98 -14.62
C GLY A 277 16.24 10.88 -13.55
N PRO A 278 17.46 10.34 -13.30
CA PRO A 278 17.64 9.25 -12.36
C PRO A 278 17.44 9.71 -10.91
N LEU A 279 16.61 8.98 -10.17
CA LEU A 279 16.42 9.18 -8.73
C LEU A 279 17.60 8.57 -7.98
N LYS A 280 18.30 9.39 -7.21
CA LYS A 280 19.56 9.03 -6.53
C LYS A 280 19.52 9.42 -5.05
N ALA A 281 20.10 8.55 -4.20
CA ALA A 281 20.44 8.86 -2.80
C ALA A 281 21.69 8.08 -2.41
N ALA A 282 22.25 8.36 -1.24
CA ALA A 282 23.28 7.51 -0.67
C ALA A 282 22.63 6.44 0.19
N PHE A 283 23.07 5.18 0.03
CA PHE A 283 22.61 4.03 0.80
C PHE A 283 23.80 3.34 1.45
N ALA A 284 23.55 2.77 2.64
CA ALA A 284 24.45 1.82 3.29
C ALA A 284 23.61 0.64 3.77
N ALA A 285 24.19 -0.55 3.82
CA ALA A 285 23.55 -1.73 4.38
C ALA A 285 24.56 -2.56 5.16
N VAL A 286 24.12 -3.09 6.29
CA VAL A 286 24.87 -4.03 7.14
C VAL A 286 23.95 -5.15 7.57
N ARG A 287 24.50 -6.35 7.78
CA ARG A 287 23.75 -7.44 8.42
C ARG A 287 23.74 -7.21 9.93
N VAL A 288 22.59 -7.43 10.54
CA VAL A 288 22.36 -7.25 11.99
C VAL A 288 21.45 -8.34 12.51
N ARG A 289 21.43 -8.52 13.83
CA ARG A 289 20.35 -9.24 14.51
C ARG A 289 19.42 -8.22 15.15
N VAL A 290 18.12 -8.33 14.86
CA VAL A 290 17.16 -7.34 15.38
C VAL A 290 16.99 -7.53 16.88
N ALA A 291 16.96 -6.45 17.67
CA ALA A 291 16.72 -6.51 19.12
C ALA A 291 15.21 -6.61 19.38
N ASP A 292 14.60 -7.71 18.98
CA ASP A 292 13.17 -8.00 19.13
C ASP A 292 12.89 -9.44 19.61
N GLY A 293 13.93 -10.16 20.00
CA GLY A 293 13.79 -11.44 20.68
C GLY A 293 13.15 -11.29 22.07
N ARG A 294 12.99 -12.40 22.77
CA ARG A 294 12.32 -12.45 24.07
C ARG A 294 12.90 -11.42 25.05
N PRO A 295 12.07 -10.59 25.71
CA PRO A 295 12.57 -9.60 26.66
C PRO A 295 13.17 -10.27 27.89
N GLN A 296 14.31 -9.77 28.36
CA GLN A 296 15.02 -10.28 29.53
C GLN A 296 15.66 -9.13 30.33
N ARG A 297 15.62 -9.22 31.65
CA ARG A 297 16.34 -8.27 32.50
C ARG A 297 17.84 -8.57 32.48
N ILE A 298 18.65 -7.60 32.10
CA ILE A 298 20.12 -7.70 32.03
C ILE A 298 20.76 -6.72 33.00
N GLY A 299 21.16 -7.23 34.17
CA GLY A 299 21.83 -6.42 35.20
C GLY A 299 21.03 -5.17 35.58
N ASP A 300 21.73 -4.04 35.71
CA ASP A 300 21.16 -2.74 36.07
C ASP A 300 20.50 -2.00 34.88
N LYS A 301 20.63 -2.54 33.68
CA LYS A 301 20.10 -1.94 32.45
C LYS A 301 18.59 -2.18 32.25
N GLY A 302 17.94 -2.85 33.19
CA GLY A 302 16.52 -3.15 33.11
C GLY A 302 16.18 -4.23 32.05
N GLN A 303 14.95 -4.19 31.55
CA GLN A 303 14.49 -5.13 30.52
C GLN A 303 15.08 -4.78 29.14
N GLN A 304 15.72 -5.74 28.50
CA GLN A 304 16.30 -5.64 27.17
C GLN A 304 15.73 -6.74 26.31
N HIS A 305 15.50 -6.45 25.02
CA HIS A 305 15.19 -7.49 24.06
C HIS A 305 16.45 -8.24 23.64
N MET A 306 16.38 -9.57 23.62
CA MET A 306 17.46 -10.43 23.18
C MET A 306 17.65 -10.31 21.65
N PRO A 307 18.81 -10.71 21.10
CA PRO A 307 18.99 -10.79 19.66
C PRO A 307 17.95 -11.74 19.03
N GLY A 308 17.18 -11.21 18.08
CA GLY A 308 16.25 -11.95 17.25
C GLY A 308 16.91 -12.50 15.99
N GLU A 309 16.13 -12.61 14.91
CA GLU A 309 16.60 -13.10 13.62
C GLU A 309 17.52 -12.12 12.90
N GLU A 310 18.30 -12.64 11.95
CA GLU A 310 19.17 -11.82 11.12
C GLU A 310 18.37 -11.09 10.05
N ALA A 311 18.73 -9.82 9.85
CA ALA A 311 18.15 -8.98 8.82
C ALA A 311 19.18 -8.01 8.23
N TRP A 312 18.85 -7.44 7.09
CA TRP A 312 19.52 -6.25 6.60
C TRP A 312 19.06 -5.02 7.34
N LEU A 313 19.96 -4.25 7.90
CA LEU A 313 19.74 -2.86 8.29
C LEU A 313 20.21 -1.97 7.15
N VAL A 314 19.30 -1.20 6.57
CA VAL A 314 19.57 -0.32 5.43
C VAL A 314 19.33 1.13 5.83
N GLY A 315 20.30 2.00 5.54
CA GLY A 315 20.18 3.45 5.67
C GLY A 315 20.05 4.14 4.32
N GLU A 316 19.21 5.18 4.26
CA GLU A 316 19.09 6.11 3.13
C GLU A 316 19.45 7.51 3.60
N ARG A 317 20.35 8.20 2.89
CA ARG A 317 20.64 9.65 3.04
C ARG A 317 20.21 10.37 1.77
N ARG A 318 19.25 11.23 1.90
CA ARG A 318 18.75 12.07 0.81
C ARG A 318 19.56 13.34 0.65
N ASN A 319 19.49 13.97 -0.52
CA ASN A 319 20.15 15.26 -0.76
C ASN A 319 19.63 16.40 0.14
N SER A 320 18.41 16.27 0.67
CA SER A 320 17.82 17.18 1.67
C SER A 320 18.43 17.07 3.07
N GLY A 321 19.33 16.10 3.31
CA GLY A 321 19.83 15.77 4.65
C GLY A 321 18.94 14.78 5.42
N GLU A 322 17.74 14.47 4.94
CA GLU A 322 16.86 13.49 5.56
C GLU A 322 17.50 12.11 5.57
N ARG A 323 17.44 11.43 6.72
CA ARG A 323 17.89 10.05 6.91
C ARG A 323 16.68 9.15 7.15
N LYS A 324 16.64 8.00 6.50
CA LYS A 324 15.64 6.95 6.71
C LYS A 324 16.32 5.61 6.95
N TYR A 325 15.67 4.77 7.74
CA TYR A 325 16.19 3.47 8.15
C TYR A 325 15.16 2.39 7.85
N TYR A 326 15.64 1.20 7.50
CA TYR A 326 14.82 0.08 7.11
C TYR A 326 15.42 -1.22 7.61
N LEU A 327 14.56 -2.20 7.89
CA LEU A 327 14.93 -3.61 8.08
C LEU A 327 14.37 -4.43 6.93
N ALA A 328 15.11 -5.47 6.52
CA ALA A 328 14.67 -6.39 5.48
C ALA A 328 15.22 -7.80 5.73
N ASN A 329 14.36 -8.83 5.58
CA ASN A 329 14.77 -10.24 5.69
C ASN A 329 15.18 -10.86 4.34
N LEU A 330 15.53 -10.02 3.35
CA LEU A 330 16.02 -10.49 2.06
C LEU A 330 17.29 -11.34 2.22
N PRO A 331 17.56 -12.28 1.28
CA PRO A 331 18.77 -13.12 1.30
C PRO A 331 20.07 -12.33 1.49
N ALA A 332 21.07 -12.96 2.11
CA ALA A 332 22.35 -12.32 2.45
C ALA A 332 23.15 -11.89 1.20
N GLU A 333 22.94 -12.54 0.08
CA GLU A 333 23.63 -12.33 -1.20
C GLU A 333 23.06 -11.14 -1.99
N VAL A 334 21.96 -10.55 -1.54
CA VAL A 334 21.30 -9.44 -2.24
C VAL A 334 22.19 -8.20 -2.22
N ASP A 335 22.42 -7.63 -3.39
CA ASP A 335 23.24 -6.43 -3.53
C ASP A 335 22.52 -5.15 -3.03
N LEU A 336 23.30 -4.13 -2.69
CA LEU A 336 22.79 -2.88 -2.15
C LEU A 336 21.82 -2.16 -3.11
N LYS A 337 22.00 -2.30 -4.43
CA LYS A 337 21.13 -1.68 -5.42
C LYS A 337 19.75 -2.33 -5.43
N THR A 338 19.71 -3.65 -5.33
CA THR A 338 18.46 -4.43 -5.22
C THR A 338 17.73 -4.12 -3.91
N LEU A 339 18.44 -4.06 -2.76
CA LEU A 339 17.87 -3.61 -1.49
C LEU A 339 17.24 -2.22 -1.62
N ALA A 340 17.97 -1.25 -2.16
CA ALA A 340 17.49 0.10 -2.35
C ALA A 340 16.28 0.15 -3.29
N ALA A 341 16.28 -0.58 -4.41
CA ALA A 341 15.17 -0.64 -5.35
C ALA A 341 13.92 -1.24 -4.72
N THR A 342 14.06 -2.33 -3.95
CA THR A 342 12.96 -2.99 -3.24
C THR A 342 12.32 -2.04 -2.23
N ILE A 343 13.10 -1.44 -1.34
CA ILE A 343 12.61 -0.50 -0.33
C ILE A 343 11.91 0.69 -0.99
N LYS A 344 12.47 1.22 -2.07
CA LYS A 344 11.92 2.38 -2.78
C LYS A 344 10.69 2.07 -3.62
N ALA A 345 10.37 0.81 -3.89
CA ALA A 345 9.16 0.43 -4.61
C ALA A 345 7.87 0.80 -3.85
N ARG A 346 7.92 1.01 -2.52
CA ARG A 346 6.77 1.42 -1.70
C ARG A 346 6.08 2.71 -2.19
N TRP A 347 6.82 3.64 -2.79
CA TRP A 347 6.28 4.95 -3.20
C TRP A 347 5.02 4.89 -4.10
N VAL A 348 4.82 3.78 -4.82
CA VAL A 348 3.68 3.64 -5.75
C VAL A 348 2.33 3.62 -5.04
N CYS A 349 2.27 3.22 -3.75
CA CYS A 349 1.03 3.26 -2.98
C CYS A 349 0.56 4.70 -2.70
N GLU A 350 1.50 5.63 -2.51
CA GLU A 350 1.19 7.04 -2.30
C GLU A 350 0.47 7.63 -3.53
N GLN A 351 0.95 7.28 -4.73
CA GLN A 351 0.28 7.64 -5.99
C GLN A 351 -1.11 6.99 -6.10
N ALA A 352 -1.25 5.71 -5.72
CA ALA A 352 -2.54 5.04 -5.71
C ALA A 352 -3.53 5.73 -4.76
N HIS A 353 -3.11 6.07 -3.54
CA HIS A 353 -3.94 6.80 -2.57
C HIS A 353 -4.40 8.16 -3.11
N GLN A 354 -3.50 8.90 -3.75
CA GLN A 354 -3.82 10.18 -4.35
C GLN A 354 -4.86 10.02 -5.46
N GLN A 355 -4.65 9.10 -6.40
CA GLN A 355 -5.57 8.87 -7.51
C GLN A 355 -6.94 8.37 -7.06
N LEU A 356 -6.99 7.47 -6.08
CA LEU A 356 -8.25 6.99 -5.50
C LEU A 356 -9.08 8.13 -4.88
N LYS A 357 -8.44 9.09 -4.23
CA LYS A 357 -9.12 10.25 -3.64
C LYS A 357 -9.46 11.31 -4.69
N GLU A 358 -8.47 11.81 -5.41
CA GLU A 358 -8.65 12.95 -6.31
C GLU A 358 -9.42 12.61 -7.59
N GLU A 359 -9.17 11.43 -8.18
CA GLU A 359 -9.78 11.05 -9.46
C GLU A 359 -11.07 10.26 -9.28
N LEU A 360 -11.14 9.36 -8.27
CA LEU A 360 -12.23 8.43 -8.07
C LEU A 360 -13.10 8.72 -6.84
N GLY A 361 -12.75 9.75 -6.04
CA GLY A 361 -13.56 10.23 -4.94
C GLY A 361 -13.69 9.26 -3.76
N LEU A 362 -12.63 8.52 -3.41
CA LEU A 362 -12.61 7.65 -2.22
C LEU A 362 -13.01 8.40 -0.94
N ASP A 363 -12.67 9.67 -0.81
CA ASP A 363 -13.01 10.53 0.31
C ASP A 363 -14.37 11.25 0.18
N HIS A 364 -15.05 11.10 -0.97
CA HIS A 364 -16.37 11.71 -1.24
C HIS A 364 -17.55 10.93 -0.63
N PHE A 365 -17.31 9.81 0.05
CA PHE A 365 -18.35 9.08 0.73
C PHE A 365 -18.91 9.87 1.93
N GLU A 366 -20.19 10.19 1.89
CA GLU A 366 -20.89 11.01 2.90
C GLU A 366 -21.64 10.17 3.95
N GLY A 367 -21.78 8.87 3.69
CA GLY A 367 -22.45 7.95 4.59
C GLY A 367 -21.72 7.77 5.93
N ARG A 368 -22.44 7.27 6.93
CA ARG A 368 -21.96 7.11 8.31
C ARG A 368 -21.71 5.66 8.70
N SER A 369 -22.20 4.70 7.91
CA SER A 369 -22.18 3.28 8.25
C SER A 369 -20.85 2.61 7.85
N TRP A 370 -20.48 1.57 8.60
CA TRP A 370 -19.37 0.68 8.31
C TRP A 370 -19.49 0.06 6.92
N ARG A 371 -20.64 -0.56 6.64
CA ARG A 371 -20.89 -1.23 5.37
C ARG A 371 -20.82 -0.28 4.19
N GLY A 372 -21.44 0.88 4.29
CA GLY A 372 -21.43 1.87 3.22
C GLY A 372 -20.01 2.36 2.86
N LEU A 373 -19.17 2.61 3.89
CA LEU A 373 -17.77 3.00 3.68
C LEU A 373 -16.98 1.92 2.94
N HIS A 374 -17.04 0.66 3.41
CA HIS A 374 -16.28 -0.43 2.79
C HIS A 374 -16.77 -0.75 1.37
N ARG A 375 -18.07 -0.66 1.11
CA ARG A 375 -18.62 -0.83 -0.25
C ARG A 375 -18.19 0.27 -1.19
N HIS A 376 -18.25 1.53 -0.74
CA HIS A 376 -17.72 2.64 -1.54
C HIS A 376 -16.24 2.46 -1.85
N ALA A 377 -15.44 2.12 -0.83
CA ALA A 377 -14.02 1.83 -0.99
C ALA A 377 -13.78 0.68 -1.99
N LEU A 378 -14.55 -0.41 -1.89
CA LEU A 378 -14.46 -1.55 -2.81
C LEU A 378 -14.82 -1.16 -4.26
N MET A 379 -15.90 -0.41 -4.47
CA MET A 379 -16.25 0.07 -5.81
C MET A 379 -15.17 0.99 -6.38
N THR A 380 -14.57 1.83 -5.54
CA THR A 380 -13.45 2.70 -5.92
C THR A 380 -12.21 1.89 -6.31
N MET A 381 -11.88 0.83 -5.56
CA MET A 381 -10.79 -0.09 -5.89
C MET A 381 -11.03 -0.84 -7.21
N ILE A 382 -12.26 -1.33 -7.46
CA ILE A 382 -12.63 -2.00 -8.72
C ILE A 382 -12.50 -1.03 -9.90
N ALA A 383 -12.98 0.21 -9.76
CA ALA A 383 -12.84 1.26 -10.76
C ALA A 383 -11.36 1.56 -11.04
N TYR A 384 -10.55 1.65 -9.99
CA TYR A 384 -9.11 1.88 -10.11
C TYR A 384 -8.39 0.72 -10.83
N ALA A 385 -8.69 -0.52 -10.48
CA ALA A 385 -8.12 -1.70 -11.12
C ALA A 385 -8.48 -1.76 -12.62
N TYR A 386 -9.70 -1.38 -12.99
CA TYR A 386 -10.08 -1.21 -14.40
C TYR A 386 -9.19 -0.22 -15.13
N LEU A 387 -8.98 0.98 -14.56
CA LEU A 387 -8.11 1.99 -15.18
C LEU A 387 -6.66 1.49 -15.33
N GLN A 388 -6.15 0.74 -14.35
CA GLN A 388 -4.81 0.14 -14.45
C GLN A 388 -4.76 -0.95 -15.53
N SER A 389 -5.81 -1.76 -15.69
CA SER A 389 -5.90 -2.76 -16.76
C SER A 389 -5.83 -2.10 -18.15
N ARG A 390 -6.49 -0.95 -18.32
CA ARG A 390 -6.45 -0.15 -19.56
C ARG A 390 -5.04 0.36 -19.85
N ARG A 391 -4.35 0.90 -18.85
CA ARG A 391 -2.94 1.35 -18.98
C ARG A 391 -2.01 0.22 -19.43
N LEU A 392 -2.18 -0.98 -18.88
CA LEU A 392 -1.42 -2.17 -19.31
C LEU A 392 -1.70 -2.56 -20.77
N ALA A 393 -2.96 -2.56 -21.17
CA ALA A 393 -3.36 -2.90 -22.55
C ALA A 393 -2.77 -1.90 -23.56
N GLU A 394 -2.82 -0.60 -23.27
CA GLU A 394 -2.24 0.46 -24.10
C GLU A 394 -0.71 0.34 -24.20
N ALA A 395 -0.02 0.10 -23.09
CA ALA A 395 1.43 -0.11 -23.07
C ALA A 395 1.86 -1.32 -23.89
N SER A 396 1.07 -2.39 -23.89
CA SER A 396 1.30 -3.61 -24.66
C SER A 396 1.02 -3.40 -26.17
N GLY A 397 -0.03 -2.66 -26.52
CA GLY A 397 -0.38 -2.31 -27.90
C GLY A 397 0.67 -1.41 -28.56
N GLY A 398 1.20 -0.42 -27.85
CA GLY A 398 2.27 0.45 -28.33
C GLY A 398 3.58 -0.29 -28.59
N LYS A 399 3.93 -1.31 -27.82
CA LYS A 399 5.10 -2.18 -28.06
C LYS A 399 4.92 -3.07 -29.31
N LYS A 400 3.72 -3.59 -29.57
CA LYS A 400 3.43 -4.38 -30.79
C LYS A 400 3.54 -3.55 -32.04
N ASN A 401 3.05 -2.31 -32.06
CA ASN A 401 3.18 -1.41 -33.21
C ASN A 401 4.63 -0.98 -33.48
N ARG A 402 5.43 -0.70 -32.43
CA ARG A 402 6.86 -0.41 -32.60
C ARG A 402 7.66 -1.61 -33.13
N ARG A 403 7.33 -2.85 -32.74
CA ARG A 403 7.97 -4.05 -33.33
C ARG A 403 7.56 -4.29 -34.79
N ARG A 404 6.30 -4.06 -35.15
CA ARG A 404 5.85 -4.17 -36.55
C ARG A 404 6.48 -3.12 -37.44
N THR A 405 6.63 -1.87 -36.98
CA THR A 405 7.33 -0.81 -37.74
C THR A 405 8.84 -1.02 -37.80
N ALA A 406 9.47 -1.66 -36.82
CA ALA A 406 10.87 -2.04 -36.88
C ALA A 406 11.11 -3.25 -37.81
N ALA A 407 10.21 -4.25 -37.81
CA ALA A 407 10.29 -5.42 -38.69
C ALA A 407 10.00 -5.05 -40.15
N SER A 408 9.15 -4.07 -40.44
CA SER A 408 8.89 -3.58 -41.79
C SER A 408 10.00 -2.68 -42.36
N LYS A 409 10.92 -2.18 -41.51
CA LYS A 409 12.08 -1.38 -41.91
C LYS A 409 13.31 -2.22 -42.26
N SER A 410 13.32 -3.53 -41.95
CA SER A 410 14.44 -4.43 -42.28
C SER A 410 14.27 -5.19 -43.61
N ALA A 411 13.19 -4.99 -44.30
CA ALA A 411 12.96 -5.59 -45.64
C ALA A 411 12.74 -4.46 -46.66
N GLY A 412 13.83 -3.86 -47.18
CA GLY A 412 13.75 -2.92 -48.28
C GLY A 412 14.55 -1.64 -48.08
N ASP A 413 15.85 -1.71 -48.26
CA ASP A 413 16.71 -0.53 -48.30
C ASP A 413 17.09 -0.20 -49.73
N THR A 414 16.59 0.93 -50.23
CA THR A 414 17.24 1.77 -51.24
C THR A 414 17.01 3.23 -50.88
N PRO A 415 18.02 4.11 -50.94
CA PRO A 415 17.93 5.43 -50.34
C PRO A 415 17.27 6.42 -51.27
N ARG A 416 16.17 7.03 -50.84
CA ARG A 416 15.62 8.26 -51.47
C ARG A 416 15.43 9.39 -50.44
N ARG A 417 16.03 10.53 -50.84
CA ARG A 417 16.07 11.90 -50.33
C ARG A 417 15.00 12.36 -49.31
N ARG A 418 15.48 13.11 -48.36
CA ARG A 418 14.79 13.88 -47.30
C ARG A 418 13.69 14.79 -47.84
N ARG A 419 12.53 14.76 -47.19
CA ARG A 419 11.65 15.92 -47.01
C ARG A 419 11.21 15.97 -45.54
N HIS A 420 11.41 17.16 -44.92
CA HIS A 420 11.01 17.45 -43.56
C HIS A 420 9.47 17.40 -43.41
N SER A 421 8.96 16.67 -42.47
CA SER A 421 7.63 16.85 -41.89
C SER A 421 7.71 16.78 -40.37
N ARG A 422 7.18 17.83 -39.76
CA ARG A 422 7.13 18.07 -38.32
C ARG A 422 6.35 16.95 -37.58
N PRO A 423 6.76 16.55 -36.35
CA PRO A 423 5.98 15.62 -35.55
C PRO A 423 4.77 16.33 -34.95
N ARG A 424 3.60 15.69 -35.03
CA ARG A 424 2.39 16.06 -34.30
C ARG A 424 2.61 15.84 -32.81
N ALA A 425 2.21 16.84 -32.02
CA ALA A 425 2.27 16.88 -30.57
C ALA A 425 1.53 15.69 -29.94
N ALA A 426 2.23 14.99 -29.04
CA ALA A 426 1.61 14.16 -28.04
C ALA A 426 0.90 15.06 -27.02
N LEU A 427 -0.34 14.70 -26.67
CA LEU A 427 -1.07 15.36 -25.58
C LEU A 427 -0.22 15.24 -24.29
N GLN A 428 0.42 16.34 -23.95
CA GLN A 428 1.03 16.55 -22.66
C GLN A 428 -0.08 16.98 -21.70
N MET A 429 -0.29 16.19 -20.65
CA MET A 429 -1.00 16.69 -19.46
C MET A 429 -0.16 17.77 -18.79
N PRO A 430 -0.77 18.88 -18.30
CA PRO A 430 -0.02 19.95 -17.68
C PRO A 430 0.68 19.48 -16.40
N PRO A 431 1.86 20.04 -16.08
CA PRO A 431 2.58 19.73 -14.86
C PRO A 431 1.82 20.25 -13.64
N LEU A 432 1.61 19.38 -12.64
CA LEU A 432 1.12 19.75 -11.32
C LEU A 432 2.04 20.82 -10.69
N GLN A 433 1.48 22.00 -10.45
CA GLN A 433 2.11 23.03 -9.65
C GLN A 433 2.18 22.55 -8.19
N THR A 434 3.39 22.32 -7.71
CA THR A 434 3.66 22.12 -6.29
C THR A 434 3.55 23.47 -5.59
N HIS A 435 2.43 23.72 -4.90
CA HIS A 435 2.38 24.80 -3.91
C HIS A 435 3.21 24.38 -2.69
N ALA A 436 4.35 25.03 -2.53
CA ALA A 436 5.07 25.04 -1.26
C ALA A 436 4.27 25.83 -0.23
N PRO A 437 4.14 25.37 1.02
CA PRO A 437 3.54 26.20 2.06
C PRO A 437 4.49 27.35 2.37
N LYS A 438 3.97 28.56 2.31
CA LYS A 438 4.60 29.75 2.90
C LYS A 438 4.52 29.64 4.43
N ALA A 439 5.55 30.14 5.05
CA ALA A 439 5.89 30.17 6.48
C ALA A 439 4.71 30.41 7.44
#